data_3621d26cfb2b0be3fa80cf29e7fd1573
#
_entry.id   3621d26cfb2b0be3fa80cf29e7fd1573
#
_cell.length_a   1.000
_cell.length_b   1.000
_cell.length_c   1.000
_cell.angle_alpha   90.00
_cell.angle_beta   90.00
_cell.angle_gamma   90.00
#
_symmetry.space_group_name_H-M   'P 1'
#
loop_
_entity.id
_entity.type
_entity.pdbx_description
1 polymer ?
#
loop_
_entity_poly.entity_id
_entity_poly.type
_entity_poly.pdbx_seq_one_letter_code
_entity_poly.pdbx_strand_id
1 'polypeptide(L)'
;MKPVILALALVLALIAAWTDLRSRRIPNWLTVPGLLIGLVANAVLGGWMGVKSSLLGAGLGLLLLLPFVLLRSLGAGDWKLAGALGAFTGPATLTDLLLGSVFVAGVMALALVIYKNRVRQTARNIGHILISLVTFRLPGQQVSLDNPESLKVPYGVALALTVVIYGGARIWKMA
;
A
#
# COMPACT_ATOMS: atom_id res chain seq x y z
N MET A 1 12.06 14.65 -4.90
CA MET A 1 10.65 14.80 -5.31
C MET A 1 10.23 16.25 -5.12
N LYS A 2 9.54 16.86 -6.10
CA LYS A 2 9.07 18.24 -5.99
C LYS A 2 7.88 18.35 -5.02
N PRO A 3 7.73 19.46 -4.26
CA PRO A 3 6.68 19.58 -3.24
C PRO A 3 5.26 19.40 -3.81
N VAL A 4 5.02 19.88 -5.04
CA VAL A 4 3.73 19.69 -5.72
C VAL A 4 3.39 18.22 -5.94
N ILE A 5 4.36 17.40 -6.34
CA ILE A 5 4.14 15.95 -6.54
C ILE A 5 3.85 15.26 -5.20
N LEU A 6 4.54 15.67 -4.13
CA LEU A 6 4.26 15.17 -2.78
C LEU A 6 2.83 15.53 -2.33
N ALA A 7 2.42 16.78 -2.56
CA ALA A 7 1.06 17.21 -2.22
C ALA A 7 -0.02 16.41 -2.96
N LEU A 8 0.17 16.18 -4.27
CA LEU A 8 -0.77 15.37 -5.06
C LEU A 8 -0.80 13.91 -4.59
N ALA A 9 0.36 13.33 -4.28
CA ALA A 9 0.44 11.98 -3.73
C ALA A 9 -0.25 11.88 -2.36
N LEU A 10 -0.10 12.89 -1.50
CA LEU A 10 -0.81 12.99 -0.21
C LEU A 10 -2.32 13.06 -0.40
N VAL A 11 -2.82 13.91 -1.30
CA VAL A 11 -4.26 14.02 -1.60
C VAL A 11 -4.81 12.67 -2.07
N LEU A 12 -4.12 12.02 -3.01
CA LEU A 12 -4.51 10.68 -3.49
C LEU A 12 -4.57 9.68 -2.33
N ALA A 13 -3.53 9.63 -1.50
CA ALA A 13 -3.44 8.71 -0.38
C ALA A 13 -4.54 8.96 0.67
N LEU A 14 -4.85 10.22 0.99
CA LEU A 14 -5.90 10.56 1.95
C LEU A 14 -7.30 10.19 1.43
N ILE A 15 -7.59 10.44 0.15
CA ILE A 15 -8.86 10.03 -0.46
C ILE A 15 -8.97 8.50 -0.49
N ALA A 16 -7.87 7.81 -0.80
CA ALA A 16 -7.83 6.34 -0.77
C ALA A 16 -8.08 5.80 0.63
N ALA A 17 -7.45 6.38 1.67
CA ALA A 17 -7.70 6.01 3.06
C ALA A 17 -9.16 6.23 3.47
N TRP A 18 -9.73 7.36 3.08
CA TRP A 18 -11.14 7.65 3.35
C TRP A 18 -12.08 6.62 2.72
N THR A 19 -11.87 6.28 1.44
CA THR A 19 -12.69 5.27 0.74
C THR A 19 -12.49 3.88 1.34
N ASP A 20 -11.25 3.53 1.74
CA ASP A 20 -10.93 2.25 2.37
C ASP A 20 -11.59 2.12 3.75
N LEU A 21 -11.56 3.17 4.57
CA LEU A 21 -12.24 3.19 5.87
C LEU A 21 -13.76 3.04 5.74
N ARG A 22 -14.36 3.72 4.75
CA ARG A 22 -15.81 3.75 4.60
C ARG A 22 -16.39 2.51 3.91
N SER A 23 -15.73 2.01 2.88
CA SER A 23 -16.25 0.94 2.02
C SER A 23 -15.35 -0.29 1.94
N ARG A 24 -14.16 -0.25 2.55
CA ARG A 24 -13.13 -1.29 2.45
C ARG A 24 -12.78 -1.64 1.00
N ARG A 25 -12.87 -0.63 0.13
CA ARG A 25 -12.57 -0.74 -1.29
C ARG A 25 -11.98 0.58 -1.79
N ILE A 26 -10.91 0.48 -2.55
CA ILE A 26 -10.32 1.61 -3.26
C ILE A 26 -10.82 1.56 -4.71
N PRO A 27 -11.64 2.54 -5.14
CA PRO A 27 -12.29 2.50 -6.43
C PRO A 27 -11.33 2.83 -7.59
N ASN A 28 -11.61 2.28 -8.76
CA ASN A 28 -10.81 2.52 -9.95
C ASN A 28 -10.85 3.98 -10.42
N TRP A 29 -11.96 4.70 -10.17
CA TRP A 29 -12.07 6.12 -10.52
C TRP A 29 -11.05 6.99 -9.76
N LEU A 30 -10.48 6.50 -8.67
CA LEU A 30 -9.42 7.18 -7.92
C LEU A 30 -8.04 6.74 -8.39
N THR A 31 -7.80 5.43 -8.51
CA THR A 31 -6.47 4.88 -8.78
C THR A 31 -6.02 5.08 -10.23
N VAL A 32 -6.93 4.94 -11.20
CA VAL A 32 -6.58 5.10 -12.62
C VAL A 32 -6.30 6.57 -12.97
N PRO A 33 -7.17 7.54 -12.65
CA PRO A 33 -6.82 8.96 -12.84
C PRO A 33 -5.61 9.36 -12.01
N GLY A 34 -5.47 8.85 -10.78
CA GLY A 34 -4.30 9.09 -9.94
C GLY A 34 -2.99 8.70 -10.63
N LEU A 35 -2.94 7.52 -11.24
CA LEU A 35 -1.78 7.07 -12.01
C LEU A 35 -1.47 8.00 -13.18
N LEU A 36 -2.50 8.40 -13.95
CA LEU A 36 -2.34 9.30 -15.10
C LEU A 36 -1.87 10.69 -14.65
N ILE A 37 -2.45 11.25 -13.57
CA ILE A 37 -2.03 12.54 -13.03
C ILE A 37 -0.58 12.47 -12.54
N GLY A 38 -0.17 11.37 -11.90
CA GLY A 38 1.21 11.14 -11.47
C GLY A 38 2.19 11.14 -12.65
N LEU A 39 1.83 10.45 -13.74
CA LEU A 39 2.62 10.41 -14.96
C LEU A 39 2.73 11.79 -15.61
N VAL A 40 1.61 12.49 -15.80
CA VAL A 40 1.56 13.82 -16.42
C VAL A 40 2.33 14.85 -15.56
N ALA A 41 2.13 14.86 -14.25
CA ALA A 41 2.83 15.77 -13.34
C ALA A 41 4.35 15.57 -13.41
N ASN A 42 4.81 14.33 -13.42
CA ASN A 42 6.24 14.04 -13.57
C ASN A 42 6.75 14.37 -14.99
N ALA A 43 5.96 14.18 -16.03
CA ALA A 43 6.32 14.56 -17.38
C ALA A 43 6.52 16.08 -17.51
N VAL A 44 5.56 16.86 -17.02
CA VAL A 44 5.60 18.33 -17.07
C VAL A 44 6.72 18.90 -16.19
N LEU A 45 6.89 18.36 -15.01
CA LEU A 45 7.85 18.90 -14.04
C LEU A 45 9.26 18.35 -14.21
N GLY A 46 9.43 17.13 -14.71
CA GLY A 46 10.72 16.42 -14.81
C GLY A 46 11.13 16.03 -16.24
N GLY A 47 10.32 16.39 -17.25
CA GLY A 47 10.57 16.01 -18.64
C GLY A 47 10.68 14.50 -18.83
N TRP A 48 11.52 14.06 -19.76
CA TRP A 48 11.72 12.64 -20.06
C TRP A 48 12.19 11.80 -18.86
N MET A 49 13.04 12.37 -18.01
CA MET A 49 13.49 11.70 -16.77
C MET A 49 12.34 11.51 -15.77
N GLY A 50 11.44 12.49 -15.69
CA GLY A 50 10.21 12.38 -14.92
C GLY A 50 9.30 11.27 -15.41
N VAL A 51 9.09 11.16 -16.72
CA VAL A 51 8.31 10.08 -17.35
C VAL A 51 8.91 8.70 -17.01
N LYS A 52 10.22 8.53 -17.21
CA LYS A 52 10.92 7.28 -16.86
C LYS A 52 10.75 6.93 -15.39
N SER A 53 10.97 7.88 -14.50
CA SER A 53 10.80 7.65 -13.04
C SER A 53 9.39 7.26 -12.68
N SER A 54 8.39 7.91 -13.27
CA SER A 54 6.97 7.62 -13.07
C SER A 54 6.60 6.21 -13.54
N LEU A 55 7.00 5.83 -14.75
CA LEU A 55 6.73 4.51 -15.31
C LEU A 55 7.42 3.40 -14.50
N LEU A 56 8.68 3.61 -14.13
CA LEU A 56 9.43 2.64 -13.30
C LEU A 56 8.80 2.51 -11.91
N GLY A 57 8.36 3.61 -11.31
CA GLY A 57 7.68 3.60 -10.03
C GLY A 57 6.34 2.88 -10.09
N ALA A 58 5.51 3.20 -11.09
CA ALA A 58 4.24 2.52 -11.30
C ALA A 58 4.44 1.01 -11.57
N GLY A 59 5.37 0.68 -12.47
CA GLY A 59 5.71 -0.70 -12.79
C GLY A 59 6.20 -1.47 -11.57
N LEU A 60 7.07 -0.87 -10.76
CA LEU A 60 7.57 -1.48 -9.53
C LEU A 60 6.42 -1.78 -8.56
N GLY A 61 5.53 -0.82 -8.31
CA GLY A 61 4.39 -1.03 -7.41
C GLY A 61 3.46 -2.13 -7.89
N LEU A 62 3.18 -2.15 -9.20
CA LEU A 62 2.31 -3.17 -9.79
C LEU A 62 2.98 -4.56 -9.80
N LEU A 63 4.24 -4.67 -10.19
CA LEU A 63 4.94 -5.95 -10.29
C LEU A 63 5.27 -6.54 -8.91
N LEU A 64 5.73 -5.70 -7.97
CA LEU A 64 6.11 -6.15 -6.63
C LEU A 64 4.92 -6.72 -5.85
N LEU A 65 3.76 -6.08 -5.95
CA LEU A 65 2.56 -6.49 -5.22
C LEU A 65 1.67 -7.49 -5.97
N LEU A 66 1.94 -7.73 -7.26
CA LEU A 66 1.18 -8.67 -8.08
C LEU A 66 1.08 -10.08 -7.47
N PRO A 67 2.17 -10.70 -6.97
CA PRO A 67 2.08 -12.03 -6.36
C PRO A 67 1.11 -12.09 -5.18
N PHE A 68 1.07 -11.05 -4.36
CA PHE A 68 0.16 -10.97 -3.20
C PHE A 68 -1.31 -10.84 -3.60
N VAL A 69 -1.60 -10.18 -4.73
CA VAL A 69 -2.95 -10.11 -5.30
C VAL A 69 -3.36 -11.46 -5.88
N LEU A 70 -2.47 -12.13 -6.62
CA LEU A 70 -2.74 -13.45 -7.19
C LEU A 70 -2.98 -14.51 -6.09
N LEU A 71 -2.26 -14.41 -4.97
CA LEU A 71 -2.45 -15.25 -3.79
C LEU A 71 -3.65 -14.81 -2.93
N ARG A 72 -4.44 -13.81 -3.36
CA ARG A 72 -5.59 -13.26 -2.62
C ARG A 72 -5.27 -12.81 -1.20
N SER A 73 -4.03 -12.40 -0.95
CA SER A 73 -3.56 -11.84 0.33
C SER A 73 -3.56 -10.32 0.37
N LEU A 74 -3.71 -9.67 -0.78
CA LEU A 74 -3.80 -8.21 -0.92
C LEU A 74 -4.98 -7.84 -1.84
N GLY A 75 -5.68 -6.75 -1.50
CA GLY A 75 -6.79 -6.23 -2.30
C GLY A 75 -6.31 -5.65 -3.65
N ALA A 76 -7.07 -5.89 -4.72
CA ALA A 76 -6.76 -5.31 -6.04
C ALA A 76 -6.78 -3.77 -6.04
N GLY A 77 -7.53 -3.15 -5.11
CA GLY A 77 -7.55 -1.69 -4.90
C GLY A 77 -6.22 -1.15 -4.37
N ASP A 78 -5.66 -1.83 -3.36
CA ASP A 78 -4.38 -1.49 -2.75
C ASP A 78 -3.23 -1.62 -3.74
N TRP A 79 -3.26 -2.66 -4.55
CA TRP A 79 -2.32 -2.90 -5.64
C TRP A 79 -2.29 -1.74 -6.65
N LYS A 80 -3.46 -1.32 -7.11
CA LYS A 80 -3.60 -0.19 -8.05
C LYS A 80 -3.18 1.13 -7.41
N LEU A 81 -3.48 1.32 -6.12
CA LEU A 81 -3.03 2.49 -5.36
C LEU A 81 -1.50 2.54 -5.28
N ALA A 82 -0.83 1.42 -5.02
CA ALA A 82 0.63 1.37 -5.01
C ALA A 82 1.22 1.73 -6.37
N GLY A 83 0.62 1.26 -7.48
CA GLY A 83 1.00 1.66 -8.83
C GLY A 83 0.81 3.17 -9.06
N ALA A 84 -0.32 3.73 -8.64
CA ALA A 84 -0.59 5.16 -8.75
C ALA A 84 0.38 6.00 -7.91
N LEU A 85 0.64 5.63 -6.65
CA LEU A 85 1.64 6.30 -5.82
C LEU A 85 3.05 6.18 -6.42
N GLY A 86 3.39 5.03 -7.00
CA GLY A 86 4.65 4.85 -7.72
C GLY A 86 4.80 5.80 -8.90
N ALA A 87 3.70 6.06 -9.63
CA ALA A 87 3.69 7.04 -10.71
C ALA A 87 4.00 8.47 -10.22
N PHE A 88 3.59 8.84 -9.01
CA PHE A 88 3.96 10.14 -8.41
C PHE A 88 5.39 10.16 -7.89
N THR A 89 5.78 9.14 -7.14
CA THR A 89 6.96 9.18 -6.26
C THR A 89 8.22 8.61 -6.90
N GLY A 90 8.08 7.83 -7.96
CA GLY A 90 9.18 7.06 -8.55
C GLY A 90 9.58 5.82 -7.72
N PRO A 91 10.50 4.98 -8.25
CA PRO A 91 10.76 3.66 -7.68
C PRO A 91 11.39 3.72 -6.28
N ALA A 92 12.38 4.57 -6.06
CA ALA A 92 13.09 4.64 -4.78
C ALA A 92 12.16 5.06 -3.64
N THR A 93 11.44 6.18 -3.81
CA THR A 93 10.50 6.66 -2.78
C THR A 93 9.33 5.69 -2.59
N LEU A 94 8.83 5.05 -3.66
CA LEU A 94 7.80 4.04 -3.52
C LEU A 94 8.27 2.87 -2.65
N THR A 95 9.51 2.40 -2.83
CA THR A 95 10.07 1.33 -1.99
C THR A 95 10.04 1.72 -0.51
N ASP A 96 10.48 2.94 -0.18
CA ASP A 96 10.42 3.45 1.20
C ASP A 96 9.00 3.47 1.74
N LEU A 97 8.04 3.93 0.92
CA LEU A 97 6.61 3.96 1.29
C LEU A 97 6.03 2.56 1.49
N LEU A 98 6.35 1.61 0.63
CA LEU A 98 5.87 0.22 0.77
C LEU A 98 6.45 -0.44 2.02
N LEU A 99 7.75 -0.29 2.28
CA LEU A 99 8.38 -0.81 3.51
C LEU A 99 7.77 -0.18 4.76
N GLY A 100 7.62 1.14 4.76
CA GLY A 100 6.98 1.86 5.87
C GLY A 100 5.52 1.43 6.06
N SER A 101 4.76 1.20 4.98
CA SER A 101 3.36 0.78 5.05
C SER A 101 3.19 -0.62 5.65
N VAL A 102 4.12 -1.53 5.38
CA VAL A 102 4.14 -2.86 6.01
C VAL A 102 4.33 -2.71 7.53
N PHE A 103 5.22 -1.82 7.96
CA PHE A 103 5.45 -1.54 9.37
C PHE A 103 4.21 -0.95 10.05
N VAL A 104 3.59 0.07 9.43
CA VAL A 104 2.36 0.70 9.93
C VAL A 104 1.21 -0.31 9.95
N ALA A 105 1.04 -1.10 8.89
CA ALA A 105 0.02 -2.16 8.83
C ALA A 105 0.24 -3.21 9.92
N GLY A 106 1.49 -3.59 10.20
CA GLY A 106 1.85 -4.50 11.28
C GLY A 106 1.44 -3.97 12.65
N VAL A 107 1.74 -2.70 12.94
CA VAL A 107 1.31 -2.04 14.18
C VAL A 107 -0.22 -1.98 14.28
N MET A 108 -0.92 -1.60 13.20
CA MET A 108 -2.38 -1.59 13.15
C MET A 108 -2.97 -2.98 13.35
N ALA A 109 -2.38 -4.01 12.74
CA ALA A 109 -2.81 -5.40 12.91
C ALA A 109 -2.65 -5.85 14.36
N LEU A 110 -1.51 -5.55 14.98
CA LEU A 110 -1.23 -5.89 16.38
C LEU A 110 -2.25 -5.20 17.31
N ALA A 111 -2.47 -3.91 17.14
CA ALA A 111 -3.47 -3.15 17.89
C ALA A 111 -4.87 -3.77 17.77
N LEU A 112 -5.27 -4.14 16.54
CA LEU A 112 -6.57 -4.76 16.27
C LEU A 112 -6.70 -6.14 16.91
N VAL A 113 -5.66 -6.95 16.87
CA VAL A 113 -5.61 -8.29 17.50
C VAL A 113 -5.75 -8.20 19.01
N ILE A 114 -5.05 -7.24 19.65
CA ILE A 114 -5.14 -7.00 21.10
C ILE A 114 -6.54 -6.51 21.45
N TYR A 115 -7.07 -5.52 20.71
CA TYR A 115 -8.40 -4.95 20.96
C TYR A 115 -9.52 -5.99 20.84
N LYS A 116 -9.39 -6.92 19.89
CA LYS A 116 -10.37 -8.00 19.66
C LYS A 116 -10.15 -9.23 20.52
N ASN A 117 -9.14 -9.24 21.43
CA ASN A 117 -8.78 -10.39 22.27
C ASN A 117 -8.50 -11.69 21.48
N ARG A 118 -7.94 -11.58 20.27
CA ARG A 118 -7.67 -12.71 19.37
C ARG A 118 -6.18 -13.09 19.28
N VAL A 119 -5.38 -12.70 20.26
CA VAL A 119 -3.92 -12.94 20.28
C VAL A 119 -3.57 -14.41 20.08
N ARG A 120 -4.21 -15.31 20.85
CA ARG A 120 -3.95 -16.78 20.78
C ARG A 120 -4.33 -17.37 19.40
N GLN A 121 -5.44 -16.92 18.82
CA GLN A 121 -5.87 -17.37 17.51
C GLN A 121 -4.91 -16.89 16.42
N THR A 122 -4.48 -15.63 16.49
CA THR A 122 -3.53 -15.05 15.53
C THR A 122 -2.17 -15.73 15.60
N ALA A 123 -1.64 -15.98 16.82
CA ALA A 123 -0.39 -16.70 17.00
C ALA A 123 -0.43 -18.11 16.38
N ARG A 124 -1.55 -18.83 16.56
CA ARG A 124 -1.76 -20.14 15.92
C ARG A 124 -1.79 -20.06 14.40
N ASN A 125 -2.49 -19.06 13.85
CA ASN A 125 -2.58 -18.86 12.40
C ASN A 125 -1.21 -18.52 11.80
N ILE A 126 -0.41 -17.69 12.48
CA ILE A 126 0.97 -17.40 12.06
C ILE A 126 1.82 -18.69 12.06
N GLY A 127 1.69 -19.52 13.09
CA GLY A 127 2.35 -20.82 13.14
C GLY A 127 1.99 -21.70 11.93
N HIS A 128 0.71 -21.77 11.55
CA HIS A 128 0.27 -22.51 10.37
C HIS A 128 0.84 -21.94 9.06
N ILE A 129 0.94 -20.61 8.93
CA ILE A 129 1.56 -19.98 7.76
C ILE A 129 3.03 -20.36 7.67
N LEU A 130 3.77 -20.26 8.78
CA LEU A 130 5.20 -20.60 8.80
C LEU A 130 5.43 -22.06 8.45
N ILE A 131 4.63 -22.98 8.98
CA ILE A 131 4.71 -24.42 8.64
C ILE A 131 4.38 -24.62 7.15
N SER A 132 3.35 -23.93 6.62
CA SER A 132 2.99 -24.02 5.21
C SER A 132 4.12 -23.53 4.28
N LEU A 133 4.81 -22.45 4.66
CA LEU A 133 5.96 -21.94 3.93
C LEU A 133 7.13 -22.94 3.91
N VAL A 134 7.44 -23.54 5.07
CA VAL A 134 8.53 -24.54 5.17
C VAL A 134 8.20 -25.83 4.41
N THR A 135 6.91 -26.20 4.36
CA THR A 135 6.46 -27.42 3.67
C THR A 135 6.08 -27.20 2.19
N PHE A 136 6.29 -25.99 1.66
CA PHE A 136 5.90 -25.59 0.29
C PHE A 136 4.42 -25.90 -0.04
N ARG A 137 3.55 -25.86 0.97
CA ARG A 137 2.10 -26.02 0.79
C ARG A 137 1.43 -24.65 0.78
N LEU A 138 0.43 -24.48 -0.09
CA LEU A 138 -0.37 -23.26 -0.10
C LEU A 138 -1.09 -23.10 1.26
N PRO A 139 -1.09 -21.90 1.85
CA PRO A 139 -1.86 -21.64 3.06
C PRO A 139 -3.33 -21.98 2.84
N GLY A 140 -3.94 -22.73 3.74
CA GLY A 140 -5.34 -23.11 3.65
C GLY A 140 -6.28 -21.90 3.64
N GLN A 141 -7.54 -22.11 3.27
CA GLN A 141 -8.58 -21.06 3.19
C GLN A 141 -8.77 -20.24 4.49
N GLN A 142 -8.32 -20.74 5.62
CA GLN A 142 -8.38 -20.06 6.92
C GLN A 142 -7.57 -18.76 6.97
N VAL A 143 -6.58 -18.61 6.09
CA VAL A 143 -5.65 -17.45 6.05
C VAL A 143 -5.93 -16.52 4.86
N SER A 144 -6.90 -16.88 4.01
CA SER A 144 -7.31 -16.07 2.86
C SER A 144 -8.12 -14.84 3.27
N LEU A 145 -8.04 -13.75 2.49
CA LEU A 145 -8.94 -12.59 2.61
C LEU A 145 -10.41 -12.94 2.40
N ASP A 146 -10.70 -14.09 1.81
CA ASP A 146 -12.07 -14.58 1.61
C ASP A 146 -12.70 -15.14 2.90
N ASN A 147 -11.91 -15.34 3.98
CA ASN A 147 -12.43 -15.77 5.26
C ASN A 147 -13.20 -14.63 5.96
N PRO A 148 -14.52 -14.78 6.22
CA PRO A 148 -15.32 -13.75 6.89
C PRO A 148 -14.85 -13.43 8.32
N GLU A 149 -14.21 -14.38 8.99
CA GLU A 149 -13.70 -14.22 10.35
C GLU A 149 -12.31 -13.57 10.43
N SER A 150 -11.65 -13.38 9.29
CA SER A 150 -10.32 -12.76 9.26
C SER A 150 -10.39 -11.30 9.69
N LEU A 151 -9.46 -10.90 10.56
CA LEU A 151 -9.26 -9.50 10.93
C LEU A 151 -8.60 -8.79 9.74
N LYS A 152 -9.38 -7.99 9.02
CA LYS A 152 -8.90 -7.24 7.85
C LYS A 152 -8.40 -5.87 8.31
N VAL A 153 -7.12 -5.63 8.15
CA VAL A 153 -6.52 -4.30 8.34
C VAL A 153 -6.75 -3.48 7.07
N PRO A 154 -7.24 -2.25 7.15
CA PRO A 154 -7.37 -1.38 5.98
C PRO A 154 -5.97 -0.94 5.52
N TYR A 155 -5.42 -1.65 4.51
CA TYR A 155 -4.06 -1.40 4.04
C TYR A 155 -3.91 -0.03 3.36
N GLY A 156 -4.97 0.45 2.69
CA GLY A 156 -4.99 1.80 2.12
C GLY A 156 -4.76 2.89 3.18
N VAL A 157 -5.27 2.68 4.40
CA VAL A 157 -5.01 3.59 5.53
C VAL A 157 -3.56 3.52 5.98
N ALA A 158 -2.99 2.32 6.09
CA ALA A 158 -1.59 2.15 6.47
C ALA A 158 -0.65 2.83 5.46
N LEU A 159 -0.94 2.68 4.18
CA LEU A 159 -0.18 3.32 3.10
C LEU A 159 -0.31 4.84 3.15
N ALA A 160 -1.53 5.37 3.37
CA ALA A 160 -1.75 6.81 3.52
C ALA A 160 -1.02 7.41 4.72
N LEU A 161 -1.09 6.76 5.88
CA LEU A 161 -0.34 7.19 7.07
C LEU A 161 1.17 7.24 6.79
N THR A 162 1.69 6.25 6.06
CA THR A 162 3.11 6.23 5.68
C THR A 162 3.45 7.40 4.76
N VAL A 163 2.59 7.74 3.78
CA VAL A 163 2.78 8.91 2.91
C VAL A 163 2.78 10.21 3.72
N VAL A 164 1.90 10.33 4.71
CA VAL A 164 1.85 11.49 5.62
C VAL A 164 3.13 11.59 6.45
N ILE A 165 3.57 10.50 7.07
CA ILE A 165 4.79 10.47 7.88
C ILE A 165 6.01 10.81 7.02
N TYR A 166 6.12 10.20 5.84
CA TYR A 166 7.20 10.47 4.90
C TYR A 166 7.22 11.94 4.45
N GLY A 167 6.05 12.48 4.12
CA GLY A 167 5.88 13.87 3.73
C GLY A 167 6.28 14.84 4.85
N GLY A 168 5.82 14.60 6.06
CA GLY A 168 6.17 15.37 7.25
C GLY A 168 7.65 15.34 7.55
N ALA A 169 8.28 14.15 7.54
CA ALA A 169 9.72 14.00 7.76
C ALA A 169 10.56 14.72 6.69
N ARG A 170 10.05 14.78 5.45
CA ARG A 170 10.74 15.47 4.37
C ARG A 170 10.64 16.99 4.50
N ILE A 171 9.48 17.51 4.90
CA ILE A 171 9.28 18.95 5.17
C ILE A 171 10.17 19.38 6.33
N TRP A 172 10.23 18.60 7.41
CA TRP A 172 11.08 18.86 8.56
C TRP A 172 12.57 18.98 8.21
N LYS A 173 13.06 18.14 7.28
CA LYS A 173 14.46 18.18 6.82
C LYS A 173 14.79 19.37 5.90
N MET A 174 13.77 20.07 5.41
CA MET A 174 13.94 21.24 4.53
C MET A 174 13.76 22.57 5.26
N ALA A 175 13.21 22.54 6.48
CA ALA A 175 13.08 23.67 7.39
C ALA A 175 14.35 23.84 8.23
#